data_21d009fd7b35302ba6c69a8a87e7ece0
#
_entry.id   21d009fd7b35302ba6c69a8a87e7ece0
#
_cell.length_a   1.000
_cell.length_b   1.000
_cell.length_c   1.000
_cell.angle_alpha   90.00
_cell.angle_beta   90.00
_cell.angle_gamma   90.00
#
_symmetry.space_group_name_H-M   'P 1'
#
loop_
_entity.id
_entity.type
_entity.pdbx_description
1 polymer ?
#
loop_
_entity_poly.entity_id
_entity_poly.type
_entity_poly.pdbx_seq_one_letter_code
_entity_poly.pdbx_strand_id
1 'polypeptide(L)'
;MLNKLDDFPIHQTPEPIAHPATSDPNFYDRTWFNGYRRDASQYFALGLAVYPHRGILDCSFSTVEAGGRQHCFFASGRAPQERTDTSMGPFRLEITEP
;
A
#
# COMPACT_ATOMS: atom_id res chain seq x y z
N MET A 1 14.60 -4.83 -17.54
CA MET A 1 13.42 -4.15 -18.12
C MET A 1 12.36 -4.10 -17.03
N LEU A 2 11.83 -2.92 -16.73
CA LEU A 2 10.75 -2.76 -15.76
C LEU A 2 9.43 -3.34 -16.28
N ASN A 3 8.65 -3.92 -15.39
CA ASN A 3 7.31 -4.42 -15.67
C ASN A 3 6.38 -4.09 -14.48
N LYS A 4 5.10 -4.30 -14.66
CA LYS A 4 4.10 -3.93 -13.64
C LYS A 4 4.32 -4.60 -12.28
N LEU A 5 4.92 -5.79 -12.24
CA LEU A 5 5.15 -6.52 -10.99
C LEU A 5 6.26 -5.90 -10.13
N ASP A 6 7.13 -5.09 -10.72
CA ASP A 6 8.23 -4.47 -9.97
C ASP A 6 7.73 -3.44 -8.94
N ASP A 7 6.54 -2.89 -9.15
CA ASP A 7 5.94 -1.88 -8.25
C ASP A 7 4.94 -2.47 -7.24
N PHE A 8 4.60 -3.76 -7.36
CA PHE A 8 3.71 -4.41 -6.40
C PHE A 8 4.46 -4.89 -5.15
N PRO A 9 3.78 -4.96 -3.99
CA PRO A 9 4.35 -5.58 -2.79
C PRO A 9 4.85 -6.99 -3.05
N ILE A 10 5.93 -7.38 -2.33
CA ILE A 10 6.60 -8.68 -2.49
C ILE A 10 7.16 -8.87 -3.92
N HIS A 11 7.68 -7.80 -4.49
CA HIS A 11 8.27 -7.81 -5.84
C HIS A 11 9.54 -8.66 -5.98
N GLN A 12 10.15 -9.07 -4.87
CA GLN A 12 11.38 -9.87 -4.84
C GLN A 12 11.18 -11.33 -5.27
N THR A 13 9.96 -11.78 -5.43
CA THR A 13 9.62 -13.16 -5.81
C THR A 13 8.45 -13.16 -6.78
N PRO A 14 8.40 -14.12 -7.72
CA PRO A 14 7.24 -14.28 -8.61
C PRO A 14 6.03 -14.93 -7.92
N GLU A 15 6.20 -15.38 -6.68
CA GLU A 15 5.18 -16.10 -5.92
C GLU A 15 4.04 -15.16 -5.47
N PRO A 16 2.87 -15.71 -5.14
CA PRO A 16 1.80 -14.95 -4.49
C PRO A 16 2.25 -14.23 -3.23
N ILE A 17 1.52 -13.20 -2.81
CA ILE A 17 1.81 -12.41 -1.60
C ILE A 17 2.01 -13.30 -0.36
N ALA A 18 1.33 -14.43 -0.28
CA ALA A 18 1.45 -15.36 0.86
C ALA A 18 2.81 -16.07 0.96
N HIS A 19 3.66 -15.96 -0.05
CA HIS A 19 4.93 -16.70 -0.13
C HIS A 19 6.15 -15.76 -0.26
N PRO A 20 6.48 -14.98 0.78
CA PRO A 20 7.66 -14.11 0.73
C PRO A 20 8.97 -14.91 0.84
N ALA A 21 10.05 -14.33 0.36
CA ALA A 21 11.39 -14.93 0.40
C ALA A 21 12.07 -14.79 1.76
N THR A 22 11.30 -14.91 2.85
CA THR A 22 11.81 -14.80 4.23
C THR A 22 10.93 -15.60 5.18
N SER A 23 11.52 -16.08 6.27
CA SER A 23 10.80 -16.75 7.36
C SER A 23 10.47 -15.85 8.54
N ASP A 24 10.83 -14.56 8.49
CA ASP A 24 10.53 -13.63 9.57
C ASP A 24 9.00 -13.41 9.67
N PRO A 25 8.38 -13.75 10.82
CA PRO A 25 6.93 -13.60 11.00
C PRO A 25 6.47 -12.14 11.00
N ASN A 26 7.38 -11.20 11.19
CA ASN A 26 7.09 -9.77 11.19
C ASN A 26 7.43 -9.08 9.85
N PHE A 27 7.87 -9.85 8.88
CA PHE A 27 8.14 -9.30 7.56
C PHE A 27 6.90 -8.59 7.00
N TYR A 28 7.11 -7.42 6.43
CA TYR A 28 6.11 -6.69 5.68
C TYR A 28 6.73 -5.98 4.49
N ASP A 29 5.92 -5.73 3.48
CA ASP A 29 6.25 -4.88 2.35
C ASP A 29 5.19 -3.78 2.24
N ARG A 30 5.58 -2.59 1.78
CA ARG A 30 4.65 -1.46 1.77
C ARG A 30 4.89 -0.54 0.59
N THR A 31 3.81 0.12 0.20
CA THR A 31 3.81 1.26 -0.70
C THR A 31 3.46 2.51 0.09
N TRP A 32 4.17 3.60 -0.18
CA TRP A 32 3.92 4.89 0.46
C TRP A 32 3.94 5.99 -0.58
N PHE A 33 2.89 6.80 -0.58
CA PHE A 33 2.80 8.00 -1.40
C PHE A 33 2.43 9.20 -0.54
N ASN A 34 2.97 10.37 -0.87
CA ASN A 34 2.52 11.64 -0.34
C ASN A 34 2.59 12.73 -1.39
N GLY A 35 1.89 13.82 -1.14
CA GLY A 35 1.89 14.94 -2.04
C GLY A 35 1.36 16.22 -1.40
N TYR A 36 1.65 17.32 -2.06
CA TYR A 36 1.29 18.66 -1.62
C TYR A 36 0.71 19.45 -2.77
N ARG A 37 -0.24 20.34 -2.47
CA ARG A 37 -0.53 21.43 -3.39
C ARG A 37 0.65 22.41 -3.42
N ARG A 38 0.85 23.05 -4.58
CA ARG A 38 1.96 24.01 -4.75
C ARG A 38 1.89 25.20 -3.79
N ASP A 39 0.68 25.58 -3.40
CA ASP A 39 0.41 26.67 -2.44
C ASP A 39 0.45 26.20 -0.98
N ALA A 40 0.82 24.95 -0.74
CA ALA A 40 0.84 24.32 0.58
C ALA A 40 -0.51 24.29 1.32
N SER A 41 -1.62 24.49 0.61
CA SER A 41 -2.95 24.49 1.21
C SER A 41 -3.48 23.09 1.51
N GLN A 42 -2.87 22.08 0.94
CA GLN A 42 -3.28 20.68 1.15
C GLN A 42 -2.07 19.74 1.09
N TYR A 43 -2.08 18.77 1.99
CA TYR A 43 -1.17 17.62 2.01
C TYR A 43 -1.98 16.34 2.03
N PHE A 44 -1.47 15.28 1.40
CA PHE A 44 -2.01 13.93 1.58
C PHE A 44 -0.90 12.90 1.76
N ALA A 45 -1.24 11.80 2.40
CA ALA A 45 -0.40 10.61 2.51
C ALA A 45 -1.26 9.35 2.35
N LEU A 46 -0.73 8.38 1.64
CA LEU A 46 -1.34 7.06 1.47
C LEU A 46 -0.31 5.99 1.81
N GLY A 47 -0.69 5.05 2.65
CA GLY A 47 0.09 3.87 2.98
C GLY A 47 -0.71 2.60 2.70
N LEU A 48 -0.06 1.60 2.14
CA LEU A 48 -0.60 0.27 1.93
C LEU A 48 0.51 -0.73 2.29
N ALA A 49 0.25 -1.59 3.26
CA ALA A 49 1.23 -2.55 3.77
C ALA A 49 0.64 -3.96 3.76
N VAL A 50 1.42 -4.91 3.24
CA VAL A 50 1.09 -6.32 3.29
C VAL A 50 1.99 -7.03 4.29
N TYR A 51 1.39 -7.84 5.16
CA TYR A 51 2.05 -8.68 6.15
C TYR A 51 1.75 -10.15 5.81
N PRO A 52 2.55 -10.76 4.92
CA PRO A 52 2.19 -12.05 4.34
C PRO A 52 2.09 -13.18 5.36
N HIS A 53 3.01 -13.26 6.34
CA HIS A 53 2.97 -14.30 7.37
C HIS A 53 1.82 -14.11 8.37
N ARG A 54 1.19 -12.95 8.38
CA ARG A 54 0.00 -12.64 9.20
C ARG A 54 -1.28 -12.68 8.38
N GLY A 55 -1.16 -12.75 7.06
CA GLY A 55 -2.30 -12.73 6.14
C GLY A 55 -3.08 -11.42 6.16
N ILE A 56 -2.41 -10.29 6.40
CA ILE A 56 -3.04 -8.97 6.57
C ILE A 56 -2.59 -8.02 5.46
N LEU A 57 -3.55 -7.29 4.90
CA LEU A 57 -3.34 -6.08 4.12
C LEU A 57 -3.92 -4.91 4.93
N ASP A 58 -3.10 -3.89 5.14
CA ASP A 58 -3.42 -2.72 5.96
C ASP A 58 -3.24 -1.45 5.12
N CYS A 59 -4.27 -0.60 5.11
CA CYS A 59 -4.33 0.60 4.29
C CYS A 59 -4.67 1.82 5.12
N SER A 60 -4.03 2.94 4.80
CA SER A 60 -4.32 4.23 5.41
C SER A 60 -4.28 5.34 4.36
N PHE A 61 -5.16 6.31 4.51
CA PHE A 61 -5.12 7.55 3.76
C PHE A 61 -5.39 8.71 4.70
N SER A 62 -4.60 9.77 4.59
CA SER A 62 -4.80 11.00 5.35
C SER A 62 -4.68 12.20 4.45
N THR A 63 -5.51 13.20 4.68
CA THR A 63 -5.37 14.51 4.05
C THR A 63 -5.45 15.59 5.12
N VAL A 64 -4.63 16.63 4.97
CA VAL A 64 -4.60 17.80 5.86
C VAL A 64 -4.85 19.05 5.02
N GLU A 65 -5.81 19.86 5.45
CA GLU A 65 -6.16 21.12 4.83
C GLU A 65 -5.47 22.32 5.52
N ALA A 66 -5.43 23.44 4.83
CA ALA A 66 -5.06 24.72 5.46
C ALA A 66 -5.93 24.94 6.71
N GLY A 67 -5.29 25.30 7.82
CA GLY A 67 -5.98 25.40 9.11
C GLY A 67 -5.85 24.15 9.98
N GLY A 68 -5.20 23.09 9.48
CA GLY A 68 -4.82 21.91 10.26
C GLY A 68 -5.90 20.84 10.40
N ARG A 69 -7.05 20.96 9.71
CA ARG A 69 -8.05 19.88 9.72
C ARG A 69 -7.51 18.66 8.99
N GLN A 70 -7.53 17.52 9.66
CA GLN A 70 -7.09 16.25 9.14
C GLN A 70 -8.28 15.30 8.97
N HIS A 71 -8.33 14.63 7.83
CA HIS A 71 -9.28 13.55 7.54
C HIS A 71 -8.47 12.26 7.36
N CYS A 72 -8.87 11.21 8.06
CA CYS A 72 -8.18 9.92 8.02
C CYS A 72 -9.17 8.81 7.66
N PHE A 73 -8.70 7.89 6.81
CA PHE A 73 -9.41 6.68 6.43
C PHE A 73 -8.48 5.50 6.63
N PHE A 74 -9.01 4.43 7.21
CA PHE A 74 -8.25 3.20 7.47
C PHE A 74 -9.07 2.00 7.05
N ALA A 75 -8.38 0.99 6.54
CA ALA A 75 -8.96 -0.32 6.28
C ALA A 75 -7.90 -1.39 6.50
N SER A 76 -8.29 -2.49 7.12
CA SER A 76 -7.43 -3.62 7.37
C SER A 76 -8.25 -4.91 7.25
N GLY A 77 -7.64 -5.96 6.70
CA GLY A 77 -8.32 -7.23 6.53
C GLY A 77 -7.39 -8.30 5.98
N ARG A 78 -8.00 -9.40 5.52
CA ARG A 78 -7.25 -10.51 4.93
C ARG A 78 -6.53 -10.05 3.67
N ALA A 79 -5.22 -10.30 3.61
CA ALA A 79 -4.44 -10.04 2.41
C ALA A 79 -4.89 -10.97 1.28
N PRO A 80 -5.07 -10.44 0.04
CA PRO A 80 -5.27 -11.29 -1.13
C PRO A 80 -4.01 -12.12 -1.39
N GLN A 81 -4.17 -13.28 -2.03
CA GLN A 81 -3.01 -14.08 -2.45
C GLN A 81 -2.39 -13.53 -3.73
N GLU A 82 -3.21 -12.97 -4.59
CA GLU A 82 -2.77 -12.41 -5.87
C GLU A 82 -2.01 -11.10 -5.65
N ARG A 83 -0.77 -11.02 -6.13
CA ARG A 83 0.10 -9.85 -5.98
C ARG A 83 -0.45 -8.58 -6.63
N THR A 84 -1.20 -8.75 -7.71
CA THR A 84 -1.77 -7.62 -8.46
C THR A 84 -3.09 -7.12 -7.88
N ASP A 85 -3.64 -7.82 -6.88
CA ASP A 85 -4.82 -7.38 -6.16
C ASP A 85 -4.41 -6.61 -4.90
N THR A 86 -4.48 -5.30 -4.98
CA THR A 86 -4.15 -4.39 -3.88
C THR A 86 -5.37 -3.59 -3.44
N SER A 87 -6.49 -4.29 -3.29
CA SER A 87 -7.77 -3.72 -2.87
C SER A 87 -8.07 -4.09 -1.42
N MET A 88 -8.52 -3.10 -0.63
CA MET A 88 -8.97 -3.31 0.75
C MET A 88 -10.03 -2.27 1.10
N GLY A 89 -11.27 -2.70 1.27
CA GLY A 89 -12.39 -1.78 1.53
C GLY A 89 -12.50 -0.71 0.43
N PRO A 90 -12.43 0.58 0.79
CA PRO A 90 -12.48 1.65 -0.19
C PRO A 90 -11.15 1.91 -0.91
N PHE A 91 -10.08 1.23 -0.51
CA PHE A 91 -8.74 1.42 -1.08
C PHE A 91 -8.54 0.51 -2.29
N ARG A 92 -7.95 1.08 -3.33
CA ARG A 92 -7.45 0.35 -4.48
C ARG A 92 -6.21 1.03 -5.01
N LEU A 93 -5.14 0.26 -5.14
CA LEU A 93 -3.91 0.67 -5.80
C LEU A 93 -3.81 -0.08 -7.12
N GLU A 94 -3.62 0.62 -8.20
CA GLU A 94 -3.48 0.04 -9.53
C GLU A 94 -2.24 0.60 -10.20
N ILE A 95 -1.37 -0.30 -10.67
CA ILE A 95 -0.19 0.10 -11.45
C ILE A 95 -0.63 0.23 -12.91
N THR A 96 -0.77 1.45 -13.36
CA THR A 96 -1.14 1.73 -14.75
C THR A 96 0.09 1.72 -15.66
N GLU A 97 1.21 2.22 -15.15
CA GLU A 97 2.49 2.28 -15.85
C GLU A 97 3.62 2.15 -14.82
N PRO A 98 4.54 1.19 -14.98
CA PRO A 98 5.66 1.00 -14.05
C PRO A 98 6.74 2.10 -14.20
#